data_41455d4ba5d47e72e16b8b3760450a91
#
_entry.id   41455d4ba5d47e72e16b8b3760450a91
#
_cell.length_a   1.000
_cell.length_b   1.000
_cell.length_c   1.000
_cell.angle_alpha   90.00
_cell.angle_beta   90.00
_cell.angle_gamma   90.00
#
_symmetry.space_group_name_H-M   'P 1'
#
loop_
_entity.id
_entity.type
_entity.pdbx_description
1 polymer ?
#
loop_
_entity_poly.entity_id
_entity_poly.type
_entity_poly.pdbx_seq_one_letter_code
_entity_poly.pdbx_strand_id
1 'polypeptide(L)'
;PNVISAAVSGSDVSALRPGDITVVVTGGVGVNLSANNYKPTSASMSFDLAREDINKLGSKFAFAKEIDFPVTVSFTCDGILADLSTDDIGGLDKIVSGDASTYNLSMTLNAPYAGRSGIQYTLRGAKLDSQSFSSSIRDNKTLNLNFSAQLGGPQDITNGLFVNVVGAAS
;
A
#
# COMPACT_ATOMS: atom_id res chain seq x y z
N PRO A 1 22.03 12.82 48.69
CA PRO A 1 21.53 13.37 47.44
C PRO A 1 20.94 12.24 46.63
N ASN A 2 19.59 12.24 46.48
CA ASN A 2 18.88 11.26 45.68
C ASN A 2 19.13 11.59 44.22
N VAL A 3 19.89 10.74 43.55
CA VAL A 3 19.98 10.75 42.11
C VAL A 3 18.67 10.11 41.61
N ILE A 4 17.76 10.89 41.09
CA ILE A 4 16.62 10.42 40.37
C ILE A 4 17.16 9.88 39.03
N SER A 5 17.48 8.61 38.98
CA SER A 5 17.69 7.91 37.74
C SER A 5 16.31 7.71 37.12
N ALA A 6 15.83 8.69 36.39
CA ALA A 6 14.76 8.47 35.47
C ALA A 6 15.32 7.55 34.38
N ALA A 7 15.02 6.27 34.49
CA ALA A 7 15.11 5.39 33.34
C ALA A 7 14.11 5.93 32.30
N VAL A 8 14.56 6.80 31.46
CA VAL A 8 13.87 7.10 30.20
C VAL A 8 13.92 5.79 29.43
N SER A 9 12.87 4.99 29.54
CA SER A 9 12.64 3.94 28.56
C SER A 9 12.35 4.68 27.26
N GLY A 10 13.43 5.00 26.55
CA GLY A 10 13.34 5.52 25.21
C GLY A 10 12.60 4.47 24.40
N SER A 11 11.35 4.74 24.09
CA SER A 11 10.77 4.11 22.93
C SER A 11 11.64 4.57 21.77
N ASP A 12 12.49 3.66 21.28
CA ASP A 12 13.29 3.91 20.08
C ASP A 12 12.31 4.28 18.97
N VAL A 13 12.22 5.56 18.67
CA VAL A 13 11.54 6.05 17.48
C VAL A 13 12.46 5.69 16.32
N SER A 14 12.29 4.50 15.79
CA SER A 14 13.04 4.09 14.62
C SER A 14 12.33 4.62 13.37
N ALA A 15 13.01 5.49 12.65
CA ALA A 15 12.57 5.86 11.32
C ALA A 15 12.72 4.64 10.39
N LEU A 16 11.67 4.30 9.65
CA LEU A 16 11.74 3.30 8.60
C LEU A 16 12.70 3.78 7.50
N ARG A 17 13.57 2.90 7.07
CA ARG A 17 14.46 3.14 5.94
C ARG A 17 13.78 2.70 4.65
N PRO A 18 14.16 3.24 3.48
CA PRO A 18 13.60 2.78 2.21
C PRO A 18 13.73 1.27 1.99
N GLY A 19 14.80 0.63 2.50
CA GLY A 19 14.99 -0.81 2.43
C GLY A 19 14.06 -1.65 3.32
N ASP A 20 13.39 -1.01 4.29
CA ASP A 20 12.44 -1.68 5.19
C ASP A 20 11.03 -1.71 4.59
N ILE A 21 10.83 -1.09 3.44
CA ILE A 21 9.55 -1.00 2.76
C ILE A 21 9.57 -1.91 1.53
N THR A 22 8.63 -2.85 1.48
CA THR A 22 8.46 -3.75 0.34
C THR A 22 7.10 -3.51 -0.30
N VAL A 23 7.10 -3.30 -1.61
CA VAL A 23 5.88 -3.15 -2.41
C VAL A 23 5.80 -4.30 -3.41
N VAL A 24 4.65 -4.96 -3.45
CA VAL A 24 4.36 -6.03 -4.40
C VAL A 24 3.03 -5.75 -5.09
N VAL A 25 3.02 -5.84 -6.39
CA VAL A 25 1.83 -5.71 -7.23
C VAL A 25 1.57 -7.05 -7.91
N THR A 26 0.45 -7.66 -7.61
CA THR A 26 0.01 -8.89 -8.26
C THR A 26 -1.35 -8.66 -8.91
N GLY A 27 -1.61 -9.34 -10.00
CA GLY A 27 -2.92 -9.20 -10.63
C GLY A 27 -3.15 -10.24 -11.72
N GLY A 28 -4.40 -10.61 -11.92
CA GLY A 28 -4.81 -11.52 -12.99
C GLY A 28 -3.90 -12.73 -13.18
N VAL A 29 -3.82 -13.22 -14.40
CA VAL A 29 -2.91 -14.31 -14.76
C VAL A 29 -1.55 -13.72 -15.16
N GLY A 30 -0.54 -13.90 -14.31
CA GLY A 30 0.86 -13.64 -14.65
C GLY A 30 1.40 -12.24 -14.37
N VAL A 31 0.66 -11.38 -13.67
CA VAL A 31 1.22 -10.10 -13.18
C VAL A 31 1.81 -10.30 -11.78
N ASN A 32 3.12 -10.09 -11.66
CA ASN A 32 3.83 -10.16 -10.40
C ASN A 32 5.02 -9.19 -10.44
N LEU A 33 4.77 -7.93 -10.08
CA LEU A 33 5.84 -6.95 -9.89
C LEU A 33 6.36 -7.06 -8.46
N SER A 34 7.56 -7.54 -8.31
CA SER A 34 8.24 -7.71 -7.03
C SER A 34 9.62 -7.06 -7.07
N ALA A 35 10.34 -7.10 -5.97
CA ALA A 35 11.66 -6.48 -5.82
C ALA A 35 12.72 -6.97 -6.84
N ASN A 36 12.48 -8.08 -7.53
CA ASN A 36 13.42 -8.61 -8.53
C ASN A 36 13.35 -7.85 -9.85
N ASN A 37 12.15 -7.49 -10.29
CA ASN A 37 11.90 -6.87 -11.60
C ASN A 37 11.44 -5.41 -11.52
N TYR A 38 10.93 -4.99 -10.39
CA TYR A 38 10.45 -3.64 -10.13
C TYR A 38 11.00 -3.15 -8.79
N LYS A 39 11.74 -2.05 -8.82
CA LYS A 39 12.32 -1.43 -7.62
C LYS A 39 11.52 -0.18 -7.29
N PRO A 40 10.58 -0.25 -6.37
CA PRO A 40 9.80 0.92 -5.98
C PRO A 40 10.71 1.98 -5.36
N THR A 41 10.57 3.20 -5.83
CA THR A 41 11.25 4.39 -5.31
C THR A 41 10.34 5.22 -4.43
N SER A 42 9.05 5.19 -4.73
CA SER A 42 8.00 5.77 -3.90
C SER A 42 6.74 4.93 -3.92
N ALA A 43 6.00 4.93 -2.84
CA ALA A 43 4.66 4.37 -2.78
C ALA A 43 3.82 5.21 -1.83
N SER A 44 2.59 5.50 -2.23
CA SER A 44 1.63 6.19 -1.38
C SER A 44 0.27 5.54 -1.46
N MET A 45 -0.42 5.52 -0.34
CA MET A 45 -1.78 5.05 -0.22
C MET A 45 -2.60 6.13 0.47
N SER A 46 -3.71 6.49 -0.12
CA SER A 46 -4.62 7.49 0.41
C SER A 46 -6.07 7.02 0.37
N PHE A 47 -6.81 7.34 1.39
CA PHE A 47 -8.24 7.11 1.48
C PHE A 47 -8.88 8.17 2.37
N ASP A 48 -10.08 8.56 2.04
CA ASP A 48 -10.85 9.51 2.82
C ASP A 48 -11.99 8.77 3.53
N LEU A 49 -11.99 8.83 4.85
CA LEU A 49 -13.06 8.29 5.69
C LEU A 49 -14.04 9.42 6.04
N ALA A 50 -14.81 9.85 5.06
CA ALA A 50 -15.91 10.76 5.30
C ALA A 50 -16.88 10.13 6.29
N ARG A 51 -17.31 10.91 7.28
CA ARG A 51 -18.25 10.46 8.31
C ARG A 51 -19.49 11.34 8.29
N GLU A 52 -20.64 10.73 8.17
CA GLU A 52 -21.91 11.41 8.24
C GLU A 52 -22.48 11.39 9.67
N ASP A 53 -23.01 12.53 10.09
CA ASP A 53 -23.63 12.69 11.38
C ASP A 53 -25.07 12.18 11.34
N ILE A 54 -25.37 11.15 12.13
CA ILE A 54 -26.73 10.62 12.25
C ILE A 54 -27.45 11.40 13.34
N ASN A 55 -28.44 12.17 12.91
CA ASN A 55 -29.25 12.99 13.79
C ASN A 55 -30.55 12.28 14.20
N LYS A 56 -30.93 12.41 15.47
CA LYS A 56 -32.22 11.92 16.02
C LYS A 56 -33.15 13.08 16.23
N LEU A 57 -34.39 12.89 15.88
CA LEU A 57 -35.44 13.86 16.20
C LEU A 57 -35.51 14.12 17.71
N GLY A 58 -35.52 15.39 18.09
CA GLY A 58 -35.51 15.80 19.50
C GLY A 58 -34.15 15.88 20.15
N SER A 59 -33.07 15.61 19.44
CA SER A 59 -31.68 15.81 19.90
C SER A 59 -31.07 17.00 19.18
N LYS A 60 -30.32 17.81 19.95
CA LYS A 60 -29.57 18.96 19.42
C LYS A 60 -28.23 18.54 18.82
N PHE A 61 -27.75 17.32 19.10
CA PHE A 61 -26.47 16.79 18.68
C PHE A 61 -26.67 15.45 17.97
N ALA A 62 -25.76 15.16 17.03
CA ALA A 62 -25.67 13.85 16.41
C ALA A 62 -25.45 12.78 17.47
N PHE A 63 -26.19 11.66 17.39
CA PHE A 63 -26.06 10.57 18.35
C PHE A 63 -25.05 9.51 17.90
N ALA A 64 -24.72 9.47 16.61
CA ALA A 64 -23.74 8.58 16.02
C ALA A 64 -23.08 9.23 14.81
N LYS A 65 -21.90 8.70 14.43
CA LYS A 65 -21.22 9.04 13.18
C LYS A 65 -20.87 7.74 12.48
N GLU A 66 -21.33 7.60 11.26
CA GLU A 66 -21.02 6.45 10.41
C GLU A 66 -20.16 6.85 9.23
N ILE A 67 -19.39 5.88 8.74
CA ILE A 67 -18.57 6.08 7.54
C ILE A 67 -19.49 6.01 6.34
N ASP A 68 -19.37 7.00 5.47
CA ASP A 68 -20.09 7.03 4.20
C ASP A 68 -19.42 6.11 3.18
N PHE A 69 -20.16 5.13 2.69
CA PHE A 69 -19.73 4.19 1.68
C PHE A 69 -20.35 4.49 0.32
N PRO A 70 -19.65 4.23 -0.81
CA PRO A 70 -18.35 3.58 -0.92
C PRO A 70 -17.18 4.52 -0.65
N VAL A 71 -16.14 4.01 0.02
CA VAL A 71 -14.86 4.71 0.20
C VAL A 71 -13.92 4.33 -0.93
N THR A 72 -13.32 5.31 -1.60
CA THR A 72 -12.29 5.07 -2.61
C THR A 72 -10.91 5.11 -1.97
N VAL A 73 -10.13 4.05 -2.20
CA VAL A 73 -8.72 3.97 -1.84
C VAL A 73 -7.89 4.15 -3.09
N SER A 74 -6.96 5.09 -3.07
CA SER A 74 -6.01 5.32 -4.16
C SER A 74 -4.62 4.85 -3.73
N PHE A 75 -3.94 4.17 -4.64
CA PHE A 75 -2.57 3.70 -4.44
C PHE A 75 -1.72 4.13 -5.63
N THR A 76 -0.63 4.85 -5.37
CA THR A 76 0.33 5.27 -6.39
C THR A 76 1.68 4.65 -6.08
N CYS A 77 2.34 4.12 -7.09
CA CYS A 77 3.65 3.52 -6.96
C CYS A 77 4.54 3.95 -8.12
N ASP A 78 5.69 4.54 -7.78
CA ASP A 78 6.75 4.87 -8.71
C ASP A 78 7.91 3.90 -8.51
N GLY A 79 8.53 3.48 -9.58
CA GLY A 79 9.69 2.62 -9.46
C GLY A 79 10.54 2.54 -10.72
N ILE A 80 11.71 1.99 -10.54
CA ILE A 80 12.67 1.71 -11.58
C ILE A 80 12.48 0.27 -12.03
N LEU A 81 12.36 0.07 -13.34
CA LEU A 81 12.36 -1.26 -13.92
C LEU A 81 13.80 -1.80 -13.90
N ALA A 82 13.98 -2.95 -13.32
CA ALA A 82 15.22 -3.70 -13.41
C ALA A 82 15.48 -4.14 -14.86
N ASP A 83 16.68 -4.58 -15.14
CA ASP A 83 17.05 -5.01 -16.48
C ASP A 83 16.08 -6.10 -16.99
N LEU A 84 15.49 -5.84 -18.13
CA LEU A 84 14.49 -6.69 -18.75
C LEU A 84 15.17 -7.86 -19.48
N SER A 85 15.78 -8.76 -18.73
CA SER A 85 16.19 -10.03 -19.30
C SER A 85 14.94 -10.87 -19.60
N THR A 86 14.91 -11.45 -20.73
CA THR A 86 13.85 -11.92 -21.59
C THR A 86 12.72 -12.80 -20.99
N ASP A 87 12.81 -13.25 -19.75
CA ASP A 87 11.82 -14.22 -19.21
C ASP A 87 11.05 -13.78 -17.97
N ASP A 88 11.30 -12.60 -17.42
CA ASP A 88 10.71 -12.24 -16.11
C ASP A 88 10.29 -10.77 -16.01
N ILE A 89 9.54 -10.30 -16.99
CA ILE A 89 8.98 -8.93 -16.98
C ILE A 89 7.87 -8.80 -15.92
N GLY A 90 7.59 -9.88 -15.14
CA GLY A 90 6.57 -9.83 -14.09
C GLY A 90 5.16 -9.51 -14.60
N GLY A 91 4.91 -9.76 -15.88
CA GLY A 91 3.63 -9.47 -16.51
C GLY A 91 3.44 -8.00 -16.86
N LEU A 92 4.53 -7.23 -17.01
CA LEU A 92 4.45 -5.82 -17.42
C LEU A 92 3.75 -5.62 -18.75
N ASP A 93 3.94 -6.54 -19.70
CA ASP A 93 3.22 -6.61 -20.96
C ASP A 93 1.71 -6.68 -20.76
N LYS A 94 1.24 -7.42 -19.76
CA LYS A 94 -0.18 -7.54 -19.40
C LYS A 94 -0.71 -6.31 -18.69
N ILE A 95 0.13 -5.61 -17.92
CA ILE A 95 -0.22 -4.31 -17.35
C ILE A 95 -0.42 -3.30 -18.48
N VAL A 96 0.48 -3.31 -19.47
CA VAL A 96 0.43 -2.39 -20.61
C VAL A 96 -0.75 -2.71 -21.53
N SER A 97 -1.04 -3.99 -21.77
CA SER A 97 -2.16 -4.41 -22.60
C SER A 97 -3.52 -4.26 -21.91
N GLY A 98 -3.54 -4.09 -20.60
CA GLY A 98 -4.77 -3.99 -19.82
C GLY A 98 -5.49 -5.34 -19.62
N ASP A 99 -4.78 -6.45 -19.84
CA ASP A 99 -5.36 -7.82 -19.73
C ASP A 99 -5.77 -8.19 -18.31
N ALA A 100 -5.15 -7.57 -17.30
CA ALA A 100 -5.53 -7.79 -15.92
C ALA A 100 -6.68 -6.87 -15.52
N SER A 101 -7.82 -7.44 -15.19
CA SER A 101 -9.01 -6.68 -14.77
C SER A 101 -8.95 -6.20 -13.34
N THR A 102 -8.20 -6.89 -12.48
CA THR A 102 -8.06 -6.58 -11.05
C THR A 102 -6.67 -6.88 -10.54
N TYR A 103 -6.20 -6.07 -9.59
CA TYR A 103 -4.89 -6.15 -8.98
C TYR A 103 -5.00 -6.26 -7.46
N ASN A 104 -4.03 -6.96 -6.87
CA ASN A 104 -3.82 -6.98 -5.43
C ASN A 104 -2.46 -6.32 -5.15
N LEU A 105 -2.50 -5.31 -4.32
CA LEU A 105 -1.34 -4.50 -3.97
C LEU A 105 -1.00 -4.75 -2.52
N SER A 106 0.26 -4.99 -2.21
CA SER A 106 0.71 -5.08 -0.84
C SER A 106 1.89 -4.16 -0.60
N MET A 107 1.81 -3.39 0.48
CA MET A 107 2.89 -2.56 0.98
C MET A 107 3.22 -3.05 2.39
N THR A 108 4.41 -3.59 2.56
CA THR A 108 4.88 -4.10 3.85
C THR A 108 5.93 -3.16 4.41
N LEU A 109 5.69 -2.68 5.60
CA LEU A 109 6.61 -1.91 6.42
C LEU A 109 7.26 -2.87 7.39
N ASN A 110 8.45 -3.34 7.07
CA ASN A 110 9.19 -4.26 7.92
C ASN A 110 9.77 -3.52 9.12
N ALA A 111 9.77 -4.17 10.27
CA ALA A 111 10.44 -3.60 11.42
C ALA A 111 11.97 -3.57 11.20
N PRO A 112 12.65 -2.47 11.52
CA PRO A 112 14.09 -2.33 11.28
C PRO A 112 14.96 -3.19 12.21
N TYR A 113 14.35 -3.83 13.22
CA TYR A 113 15.04 -4.66 14.20
C TYR A 113 14.46 -6.07 14.25
N ALA A 114 15.34 -7.07 14.40
CA ALA A 114 14.94 -8.45 14.62
C ALA A 114 14.05 -8.57 15.89
N GLY A 115 13.03 -9.40 15.82
CA GLY A 115 12.08 -9.60 16.92
C GLY A 115 10.95 -8.59 17.04
N ARG A 116 10.85 -7.63 16.13
CA ARG A 116 9.73 -6.68 16.04
C ARG A 116 8.79 -7.04 14.90
N SER A 117 7.52 -6.74 15.09
CA SER A 117 6.50 -6.96 14.07
C SER A 117 6.43 -5.77 13.12
N GLY A 118 6.24 -6.07 11.83
CA GLY A 118 5.95 -5.07 10.80
C GLY A 118 4.46 -4.89 10.58
N ILE A 119 4.10 -3.97 9.70
CA ILE A 119 2.72 -3.72 9.27
C ILE A 119 2.64 -3.94 7.77
N GLN A 120 1.65 -4.70 7.35
CA GLN A 120 1.34 -4.92 5.94
C GLN A 120 -0.03 -4.34 5.62
N TYR A 121 -0.05 -3.48 4.62
CA TYR A 121 -1.26 -2.98 3.99
C TYR A 121 -1.50 -3.76 2.71
N THR A 122 -2.67 -4.35 2.57
CA THR A 122 -3.06 -5.10 1.37
C THR A 122 -4.33 -4.50 0.80
N LEU A 123 -4.26 -4.02 -0.44
CA LEU A 123 -5.39 -3.52 -1.20
C LEU A 123 -5.78 -4.59 -2.23
N ARG A 124 -7.00 -5.11 -2.12
CA ARG A 124 -7.55 -6.14 -3.02
C ARG A 124 -8.60 -5.56 -3.95
N GLY A 125 -8.66 -6.12 -5.15
CA GLY A 125 -9.65 -5.73 -6.14
C GLY A 125 -9.40 -4.35 -6.74
N ALA A 126 -8.16 -3.87 -6.71
CA ALA A 126 -7.79 -2.59 -7.29
C ALA A 126 -7.85 -2.64 -8.81
N LYS A 127 -8.19 -1.52 -9.43
CA LYS A 127 -8.13 -1.31 -10.87
C LYS A 127 -6.99 -0.35 -11.19
N LEU A 128 -6.35 -0.57 -12.32
CA LEU A 128 -5.33 0.35 -12.83
C LEU A 128 -6.03 1.53 -13.50
N ASP A 129 -5.85 2.72 -12.96
CA ASP A 129 -6.44 3.94 -13.51
C ASP A 129 -5.53 4.56 -14.57
N SER A 130 -4.22 4.57 -14.31
CA SER A 130 -3.25 5.11 -15.25
C SER A 130 -1.87 4.49 -15.06
N GLN A 131 -1.13 4.48 -16.15
CA GLN A 131 0.26 4.05 -16.18
C GLN A 131 1.07 5.00 -17.04
N SER A 132 2.31 5.23 -16.67
CA SER A 132 3.24 5.98 -17.50
C SER A 132 4.63 5.39 -17.45
N PHE A 133 5.27 5.33 -18.62
CA PHE A 133 6.65 4.91 -18.78
C PHE A 133 7.51 6.09 -19.16
N SER A 134 8.65 6.21 -18.55
CA SER A 134 9.68 7.16 -18.97
C SER A 134 10.99 6.43 -19.18
N SER A 135 11.62 6.70 -20.33
CA SER A 135 12.93 6.16 -20.65
C SER A 135 13.68 7.18 -21.50
N SER A 136 14.84 7.60 -21.06
CA SER A 136 15.75 8.45 -21.82
C SER A 136 17.13 7.82 -21.94
N ILE A 137 17.90 8.30 -22.91
CA ILE A 137 19.28 7.80 -23.11
C ILE A 137 20.10 8.19 -21.87
N ARG A 138 20.76 7.21 -21.25
CA ARG A 138 21.56 7.35 -20.04
C ARG A 138 20.78 7.52 -18.73
N ASP A 139 19.47 7.31 -18.76
CA ASP A 139 18.64 7.41 -17.59
C ASP A 139 17.95 6.08 -17.29
N ASN A 140 17.51 5.89 -16.05
CA ASN A 140 16.81 4.70 -15.65
C ASN A 140 15.40 4.68 -16.27
N LYS A 141 14.95 3.49 -16.61
CA LYS A 141 13.56 3.29 -17.03
C LYS A 141 12.67 3.37 -15.80
N THR A 142 11.75 4.32 -15.78
CA THR A 142 10.81 4.50 -14.68
C THR A 142 9.40 4.11 -15.10
N LEU A 143 8.67 3.56 -14.14
CA LEU A 143 7.27 3.18 -14.28
C LEU A 143 6.49 3.80 -13.14
N ASN A 144 5.46 4.57 -13.49
CA ASN A 144 4.47 5.07 -12.56
C ASN A 144 3.16 4.31 -12.76
N LEU A 145 2.57 3.84 -11.67
CA LEU A 145 1.31 3.11 -11.65
C LEU A 145 0.36 3.75 -10.65
N ASN A 146 -0.84 4.05 -11.09
CA ASN A 146 -1.92 4.54 -10.25
C ASN A 146 -3.07 3.55 -10.24
N PHE A 147 -3.48 3.17 -9.05
CA PHE A 147 -4.57 2.22 -8.84
C PHE A 147 -5.63 2.83 -7.94
N SER A 148 -6.87 2.40 -8.15
CA SER A 148 -7.96 2.67 -7.22
C SER A 148 -8.76 1.43 -6.91
N ALA A 149 -9.33 1.39 -5.71
CA ALA A 149 -10.27 0.37 -5.29
C ALA A 149 -11.41 1.00 -4.51
N GLN A 150 -12.62 0.46 -4.65
CA GLN A 150 -13.77 0.88 -3.88
C GLN A 150 -14.07 -0.11 -2.77
N LEU A 151 -14.20 0.41 -1.56
CA LEU A 151 -14.68 -0.32 -0.40
C LEU A 151 -16.19 -0.18 -0.37
N GLY A 152 -16.92 -1.27 -0.63
CA GLY A 152 -18.38 -1.26 -0.70
C GLY A 152 -19.09 -1.25 0.65
N GLY A 153 -18.38 -1.57 1.73
CA GLY A 153 -18.94 -1.62 3.08
C GLY A 153 -18.04 -2.33 4.09
N PRO A 154 -18.39 -2.30 5.37
CA PRO A 154 -17.57 -2.86 6.44
C PRO A 154 -17.51 -4.40 6.43
N GLN A 155 -18.37 -5.05 5.66
CA GLN A 155 -18.47 -6.51 5.53
C GLN A 155 -17.81 -7.03 4.23
N ASP A 156 -17.22 -6.15 3.41
CA ASP A 156 -16.56 -6.59 2.19
C ASP A 156 -15.20 -7.21 2.52
N ILE A 157 -15.14 -8.53 2.46
CA ILE A 157 -13.92 -9.33 2.69
C ILE A 157 -13.18 -9.68 1.39
N THR A 158 -13.80 -9.39 0.24
CA THR A 158 -13.27 -9.75 -1.08
C THR A 158 -12.43 -8.63 -1.65
N ASN A 159 -12.98 -7.41 -1.64
CA ASN A 159 -12.32 -6.20 -2.09
C ASN A 159 -12.10 -5.29 -0.89
N GLY A 160 -10.96 -4.63 -0.83
CA GLY A 160 -10.78 -3.71 0.25
C GLY A 160 -9.35 -3.53 0.72
N LEU A 161 -9.21 -2.70 1.73
CA LEU A 161 -7.96 -2.43 2.43
C LEU A 161 -7.88 -3.28 3.69
N PHE A 162 -6.89 -4.15 3.73
CA PHE A 162 -6.60 -5.02 4.87
C PHE A 162 -5.30 -4.58 5.53
N VAL A 163 -5.30 -4.50 6.84
CA VAL A 163 -4.11 -4.17 7.63
C VAL A 163 -3.77 -5.36 8.49
N ASN A 164 -2.59 -5.93 8.28
CA ASN A 164 -2.10 -7.10 9.00
C ASN A 164 -0.81 -6.75 9.74
N VAL A 165 -0.64 -7.36 10.90
CA VAL A 165 0.64 -7.34 11.60
C VAL A 165 1.47 -8.50 11.05
N VAL A 166 2.63 -8.21 10.48
CA VAL A 166 3.57 -9.22 9.99
C VAL A 166 4.50 -9.56 11.15
N GLY A 167 4.54 -10.82 11.54
CA GLY A 167 5.42 -11.28 12.60
C GLY A 167 6.89 -11.01 12.24
N ALA A 168 7.71 -10.82 13.28
CA ALA A 168 9.14 -10.76 13.11
C ALA A 168 9.62 -12.02 12.39
N ALA A 169 10.40 -11.87 11.33
CA ALA A 169 11.11 -12.98 10.74
C ALA A 169 12.03 -13.58 11.82
N SER A 170 11.81 -14.84 12.16
CA SER A 170 12.62 -15.60 13.10
C SER A 170 14.01 -15.85 12.56
#